data_085b868c6c42f8263e436a1b30bfd3fc
#
_entry.id   085b868c6c42f8263e436a1b30bfd3fc
#
_cell.length_a   1.000
_cell.length_b   1.000
_cell.length_c   1.000
_cell.angle_alpha   90.00
_cell.angle_beta   90.00
_cell.angle_gamma   90.00
#
_symmetry.space_group_name_H-M   'P 1'
#
loop_
_entity.id
_entity.type
_entity.pdbx_description
1 polymer ?
#
loop_
_entity_poly.entity_id
_entity_poly.type
_entity_poly.pdbx_seq_one_letter_code
_entity_poly.pdbx_strand_id
1 'polypeptide(L)'
;MANEGNLPQWVGNDPMMMEYMRDEWGRIAHGEQVVFERLCLELFQSGLSWLTILKKREAFRGAFAMFDPDVVATFGEADVDRLMSDARIVRNHRKINAVITNAHATLALRDAGGLDAIVWAYASEQPVELDGNGMLPTQSPESVALARDLKLKGFTFVGPTNMYALMCAIGVVNVREALGLV
;
A
#
# COMPACT_ATOMS: atom_id res chain seq x y z
N MET A 1 5.29 27.75 2.51
CA MET A 1 5.03 27.33 1.11
C MET A 1 5.88 26.09 0.89
N ALA A 2 5.27 24.94 0.68
CA ALA A 2 6.01 23.70 0.39
C ALA A 2 6.84 23.93 -0.89
N ASN A 3 8.10 23.54 -0.84
CA ASN A 3 9.02 23.69 -1.95
C ASN A 3 8.60 22.70 -3.06
N GLU A 4 7.88 23.17 -4.08
CA GLU A 4 7.38 22.34 -5.20
C GLU A 4 8.51 21.69 -6.04
N GLY A 5 9.77 22.01 -5.73
CA GLY A 5 10.94 21.59 -6.50
C GLY A 5 11.43 20.15 -6.27
N ASN A 6 10.94 19.44 -5.24
CA ASN A 6 11.46 18.12 -4.85
C ASN A 6 10.40 17.00 -4.89
N LEU A 7 9.29 17.20 -5.59
CA LEU A 7 8.27 16.15 -5.71
C LEU A 7 8.79 14.99 -6.58
N PRO A 8 8.54 13.74 -6.19
CA PRO A 8 8.88 12.58 -7.02
C PRO A 8 8.24 12.71 -8.42
N GLN A 9 8.97 12.32 -9.46
CA GLN A 9 8.50 12.44 -10.85
C GLN A 9 7.15 11.75 -11.12
N TRP A 10 6.82 10.70 -10.37
CA TRP A 10 5.57 9.98 -10.52
C TRP A 10 4.31 10.79 -10.09
N VAL A 11 4.48 11.86 -9.32
CA VAL A 11 3.39 12.76 -8.92
C VAL A 11 2.85 13.54 -10.11
N GLY A 12 3.75 14.03 -10.97
CA GLY A 12 3.37 14.85 -12.13
C GLY A 12 2.58 16.10 -11.73
N ASN A 13 1.69 16.53 -12.60
CA ASN A 13 0.87 17.74 -12.42
C ASN A 13 -0.63 17.45 -12.24
N ASP A 14 -1.02 16.18 -11.99
CA ASP A 14 -2.43 15.84 -11.79
C ASP A 14 -2.88 16.34 -10.40
N PRO A 15 -3.97 17.12 -10.30
CA PRO A 15 -4.42 17.68 -9.02
C PRO A 15 -4.68 16.62 -7.94
N MET A 16 -5.20 15.45 -8.29
CA MET A 16 -5.47 14.36 -7.36
C MET A 16 -4.18 13.77 -6.81
N MET A 17 -3.13 13.66 -7.64
CA MET A 17 -1.82 13.20 -7.22
C MET A 17 -1.14 14.22 -6.29
N MET A 18 -1.28 15.52 -6.59
CA MET A 18 -0.77 16.60 -5.74
C MET A 18 -1.46 16.61 -4.38
N GLU A 19 -2.79 16.45 -4.34
CA GLU A 19 -3.57 16.35 -3.11
C GLU A 19 -3.14 15.12 -2.28
N TYR A 20 -3.05 13.96 -2.90
CA TYR A 20 -2.58 12.72 -2.26
C TYR A 20 -1.17 12.89 -1.64
N MET A 21 -0.25 13.49 -2.39
CA MET A 21 1.11 13.76 -1.92
C MET A 21 1.13 14.74 -0.75
N ARG A 22 0.31 15.79 -0.81
CA ARG A 22 0.24 16.80 0.25
C ARG A 22 -0.37 16.24 1.54
N ASP A 23 -1.46 15.51 1.42
CA ASP A 23 -2.35 15.22 2.54
C ASP A 23 -2.22 13.80 3.11
N GLU A 24 -1.72 12.85 2.31
CA GLU A 24 -1.70 11.44 2.71
C GLU A 24 -0.31 10.78 2.63
N TRP A 25 0.36 10.87 1.50
CA TRP A 25 1.56 10.08 1.26
C TRP A 25 2.72 10.45 2.21
N GLY A 26 3.31 9.42 2.81
CA GLY A 26 4.41 9.57 3.75
C GLY A 26 4.03 10.12 5.12
N ARG A 27 2.73 10.25 5.40
CA ARG A 27 2.23 10.59 6.74
C ARG A 27 2.01 9.34 7.56
N ILE A 28 2.28 9.45 8.87
CA ILE A 28 2.09 8.36 9.82
C ILE A 28 0.62 7.91 9.78
N ALA A 29 0.40 6.65 9.47
CA ALA A 29 -0.91 6.04 9.42
C ALA A 29 -0.89 4.69 10.15
N HIS A 30 -1.79 4.53 11.11
CA HIS A 30 -1.94 3.34 11.94
C HIS A 30 -3.34 2.73 11.80
N GLY A 31 -3.47 1.50 12.24
CA GLY A 31 -4.71 0.73 12.28
C GLY A 31 -4.75 -0.37 11.24
N GLU A 32 -5.21 -1.56 11.67
CA GLU A 32 -5.22 -2.77 10.84
C GLU A 32 -5.91 -2.55 9.49
N GLN A 33 -7.11 -1.97 9.49
CA GLN A 33 -7.88 -1.71 8.27
C GLN A 33 -7.19 -0.70 7.34
N VAL A 34 -6.58 0.34 7.90
CA VAL A 34 -5.85 1.36 7.12
C VAL A 34 -4.64 0.74 6.45
N VAL A 35 -3.83 -0.03 7.19
CA VAL A 35 -2.65 -0.72 6.65
C VAL A 35 -3.07 -1.77 5.62
N PHE A 36 -4.14 -2.50 5.88
CA PHE A 36 -4.68 -3.49 4.94
C PHE A 36 -5.18 -2.84 3.65
N GLU A 37 -5.93 -1.73 3.71
CA GLU A 37 -6.33 -0.97 2.52
C GLU A 37 -5.11 -0.56 1.70
N ARG A 38 -4.10 0.04 2.32
CA ARG A 38 -2.89 0.51 1.63
C ARG A 38 -2.14 -0.65 0.98
N LEU A 39 -1.97 -1.77 1.68
CA LEU A 39 -1.36 -2.99 1.15
C LEU A 39 -2.12 -3.50 -0.08
N CYS A 40 -3.45 -3.54 -0.04
CA CYS A 40 -4.28 -3.97 -1.16
C CYS A 40 -4.19 -3.01 -2.37
N LEU A 41 -4.16 -1.71 -2.13
CA LEU A 41 -4.02 -0.72 -3.21
C LEU A 41 -2.65 -0.81 -3.88
N GLU A 42 -1.55 -1.02 -3.13
CA GLU A 42 -0.22 -1.27 -3.68
C GLU A 42 -0.16 -2.58 -4.47
N LEU A 43 -0.85 -3.62 -4.01
CA LEU A 43 -1.01 -4.86 -4.74
C LEU A 43 -1.70 -4.62 -6.11
N PHE A 44 -2.80 -3.85 -6.13
CA PHE A 44 -3.48 -3.51 -7.38
C PHE A 44 -2.65 -2.61 -8.27
N GLN A 45 -1.82 -1.73 -7.71
CA GLN A 45 -0.94 -0.81 -8.46
C GLN A 45 0.13 -1.57 -9.25
N SER A 46 0.59 -2.73 -8.81
CA SER A 46 1.63 -3.50 -9.49
C SER A 46 1.37 -3.62 -11.00
N GLY A 47 2.22 -3.00 -11.82
CA GLY A 47 2.10 -2.91 -13.28
C GLY A 47 1.15 -1.82 -13.80
N LEU A 48 0.67 -0.92 -12.93
CA LEU A 48 -0.17 0.22 -13.30
C LEU A 48 0.38 1.52 -12.69
N SER A 49 -0.12 2.67 -13.16
CA SER A 49 0.20 3.95 -12.52
C SER A 49 -0.59 4.12 -11.22
N TRP A 50 0.03 4.80 -10.22
CA TRP A 50 -0.67 5.14 -8.98
C TRP A 50 -1.91 5.99 -9.23
N LEU A 51 -1.86 6.92 -10.18
CA LEU A 51 -3.01 7.73 -10.59
C LEU A 51 -4.22 6.86 -11.01
N THR A 52 -3.98 5.73 -11.68
CA THR A 52 -5.05 4.80 -12.05
C THR A 52 -5.73 4.21 -10.81
N ILE A 53 -4.95 3.85 -9.81
CA ILE A 53 -5.47 3.30 -8.55
C ILE A 53 -6.19 4.39 -7.76
N LEU A 54 -5.60 5.57 -7.65
CA LEU A 54 -6.16 6.69 -6.91
C LEU A 54 -7.54 7.12 -7.47
N LYS A 55 -7.68 7.20 -8.80
CA LYS A 55 -8.96 7.47 -9.47
C LYS A 55 -10.03 6.41 -9.21
N LYS A 56 -9.62 5.18 -8.90
CA LYS A 56 -10.51 4.05 -8.64
C LYS A 56 -10.68 3.74 -7.15
N ARG A 57 -10.02 4.48 -6.25
CA ARG A 57 -9.94 4.17 -4.81
C ARG A 57 -11.32 4.05 -4.17
N GLU A 58 -12.23 4.98 -4.45
CA GLU A 58 -13.58 4.94 -3.88
C GLU A 58 -14.39 3.73 -4.39
N ALA A 59 -14.19 3.37 -5.67
CA ALA A 59 -14.80 2.16 -6.22
C ALA A 59 -14.23 0.89 -5.57
N PHE A 60 -12.92 0.85 -5.32
CA PHE A 60 -12.29 -0.24 -4.57
C PHE A 60 -12.83 -0.34 -3.16
N ARG A 61 -12.95 0.78 -2.43
CA ARG A 61 -13.54 0.81 -1.09
C ARG A 61 -14.95 0.22 -1.08
N GLY A 62 -15.82 0.67 -2.00
CA GLY A 62 -17.16 0.12 -2.12
C GLY A 62 -17.18 -1.36 -2.50
N ALA A 63 -16.31 -1.78 -3.42
CA ALA A 63 -16.25 -3.17 -3.91
C ALA A 63 -15.73 -4.16 -2.86
N PHE A 64 -14.78 -3.73 -2.02
CA PHE A 64 -14.11 -4.54 -0.99
C PHE A 64 -14.55 -4.18 0.45
N ALA A 65 -15.80 -3.73 0.64
CA ALA A 65 -16.38 -3.44 1.95
C ALA A 65 -15.46 -2.54 2.82
N MET A 66 -15.01 -1.42 2.27
CA MET A 66 -14.07 -0.47 2.89
C MET A 66 -12.74 -1.11 3.33
N PHE A 67 -12.35 -2.22 2.72
CA PHE A 67 -11.20 -3.04 3.09
C PHE A 67 -11.24 -3.51 4.56
N ASP A 68 -12.44 -3.80 5.07
CA ASP A 68 -12.59 -4.47 6.36
C ASP A 68 -12.11 -5.93 6.23
N PRO A 69 -11.02 -6.34 6.91
CA PRO A 69 -10.47 -7.69 6.76
C PRO A 69 -11.46 -8.78 7.20
N ASP A 70 -12.30 -8.52 8.20
CA ASP A 70 -13.31 -9.48 8.68
C ASP A 70 -14.34 -9.78 7.58
N VAL A 71 -14.77 -8.74 6.87
CA VAL A 71 -15.75 -8.88 5.77
C VAL A 71 -15.09 -9.47 4.53
N VAL A 72 -13.92 -8.96 4.12
CA VAL A 72 -13.23 -9.44 2.91
C VAL A 72 -12.82 -10.92 3.04
N ALA A 73 -12.45 -11.37 4.23
CA ALA A 73 -12.14 -12.79 4.47
C ALA A 73 -13.36 -13.73 4.25
N THR A 74 -14.59 -13.20 4.28
CA THR A 74 -15.78 -14.01 3.99
C THR A 74 -16.13 -14.12 2.50
N PHE A 75 -15.41 -13.40 1.63
CA PHE A 75 -15.70 -13.41 0.19
C PHE A 75 -15.44 -14.78 -0.43
N GLY A 76 -16.45 -15.27 -1.18
CA GLY A 76 -16.41 -16.53 -1.92
C GLY A 76 -16.41 -16.32 -3.45
N GLU A 77 -16.64 -17.40 -4.19
CA GLU A 77 -16.66 -17.37 -5.67
C GLU A 77 -17.66 -16.34 -6.24
N ALA A 78 -18.85 -16.24 -5.64
CA ALA A 78 -19.85 -15.25 -6.06
C ALA A 78 -19.36 -13.81 -5.91
N ASP A 79 -18.54 -13.52 -4.89
CA ASP A 79 -17.92 -12.20 -4.73
C ASP A 79 -16.81 -11.97 -5.76
N VAL A 80 -16.00 -12.98 -6.05
CA VAL A 80 -14.99 -12.91 -7.11
C VAL A 80 -15.66 -12.62 -8.45
N ASP A 81 -16.75 -13.28 -8.80
CA ASP A 81 -17.51 -13.03 -10.03
C ASP A 81 -18.10 -11.61 -10.06
N ARG A 82 -18.65 -11.16 -8.95
CA ARG A 82 -19.13 -9.77 -8.78
C ARG A 82 -18.01 -8.77 -9.03
N LEU A 83 -16.84 -8.97 -8.41
CA LEU A 83 -15.68 -8.09 -8.54
C LEU A 83 -15.10 -8.13 -9.97
N MET A 84 -15.05 -9.29 -10.61
CA MET A 84 -14.61 -9.42 -12.00
C MET A 84 -15.55 -8.75 -12.99
N SER A 85 -16.84 -8.57 -12.62
CA SER A 85 -17.84 -7.88 -13.43
C SER A 85 -17.85 -6.36 -13.21
N ASP A 86 -17.21 -5.85 -12.16
CA ASP A 86 -17.20 -4.42 -11.82
C ASP A 86 -16.14 -3.64 -12.62
N ALA A 87 -16.56 -2.94 -13.68
CA ALA A 87 -15.65 -2.14 -14.51
C ALA A 87 -15.04 -0.92 -13.79
N ARG A 88 -15.56 -0.55 -12.64
CA ARG A 88 -15.03 0.59 -11.84
C ARG A 88 -13.70 0.26 -11.18
N ILE A 89 -13.40 -1.02 -10.91
CA ILE A 89 -12.13 -1.47 -10.34
C ILE A 89 -11.19 -2.09 -11.39
N VAL A 90 -9.99 -2.48 -10.99
CA VAL A 90 -9.07 -3.27 -11.82
C VAL A 90 -9.51 -4.74 -11.76
N ARG A 91 -10.04 -5.24 -12.87
CA ARG A 91 -10.53 -6.62 -13.00
C ARG A 91 -9.37 -7.57 -13.28
N ASN A 92 -8.74 -8.05 -12.23
CA ASN A 92 -7.68 -9.04 -12.29
C ASN A 92 -7.94 -10.14 -11.27
N HIS A 93 -8.32 -11.32 -11.75
CA HIS A 93 -8.71 -12.46 -10.93
C HIS A 93 -7.63 -12.85 -9.89
N ARG A 94 -6.34 -12.84 -10.28
CA ARG A 94 -5.23 -13.16 -9.36
C ARG A 94 -5.09 -12.13 -8.25
N LYS A 95 -5.24 -10.84 -8.57
CA LYS A 95 -5.15 -9.74 -7.58
C LYS A 95 -6.36 -9.75 -6.63
N ILE A 96 -7.57 -10.01 -7.14
CA ILE A 96 -8.78 -10.13 -6.33
C ILE A 96 -8.64 -11.28 -5.33
N ASN A 97 -8.23 -12.46 -5.78
CA ASN A 97 -8.01 -13.60 -4.88
C ASN A 97 -6.88 -13.34 -3.87
N ALA A 98 -5.84 -12.61 -4.28
CA ALA A 98 -4.76 -12.22 -3.37
C ALA A 98 -5.25 -11.32 -2.23
N VAL A 99 -6.19 -10.39 -2.49
CA VAL A 99 -6.79 -9.55 -1.44
C VAL A 99 -7.56 -10.42 -0.43
N ILE A 100 -8.33 -11.40 -0.90
CA ILE A 100 -9.07 -12.33 -0.02
C ILE A 100 -8.08 -13.18 0.81
N THR A 101 -7.04 -13.73 0.18
CA THR A 101 -5.97 -14.46 0.87
C THR A 101 -5.29 -13.60 1.93
N ASN A 102 -4.98 -12.35 1.59
CA ASN A 102 -4.33 -11.40 2.51
C ASN A 102 -5.26 -10.99 3.66
N ALA A 103 -6.58 -10.96 3.45
CA ALA A 103 -7.54 -10.73 4.53
C ALA A 103 -7.48 -11.88 5.55
N HIS A 104 -7.54 -13.13 5.11
CA HIS A 104 -7.37 -14.29 6.00
C HIS A 104 -6.03 -14.25 6.76
N ALA A 105 -4.93 -13.92 6.06
CA ALA A 105 -3.62 -13.78 6.69
C ALA A 105 -3.60 -12.65 7.72
N THR A 106 -4.28 -11.52 7.45
CA THR A 106 -4.41 -10.40 8.39
C THR A 106 -5.11 -10.83 9.69
N LEU A 107 -6.23 -11.56 9.58
CA LEU A 107 -6.94 -12.08 10.76
C LEU A 107 -6.06 -13.02 11.58
N ALA A 108 -5.28 -13.88 10.93
CA ALA A 108 -4.37 -14.80 11.60
C ALA A 108 -3.23 -14.12 12.37
N LEU A 109 -2.93 -12.85 12.07
CA LEU A 109 -1.88 -12.07 12.76
C LEU A 109 -2.34 -11.44 14.08
N ARG A 110 -3.64 -11.39 14.37
CA ARG A 110 -4.17 -10.65 15.52
C ARG A 110 -3.60 -11.11 16.85
N ASP A 111 -3.40 -12.40 17.04
CA ASP A 111 -2.79 -12.97 18.25
C ASP A 111 -1.30 -12.62 18.37
N ALA A 112 -0.66 -12.20 17.27
CA ALA A 112 0.75 -11.79 17.21
C ALA A 112 0.92 -10.24 17.18
N GLY A 113 -0.12 -9.48 17.55
CA GLY A 113 -0.12 -8.02 17.57
C GLY A 113 -0.79 -7.35 16.37
N GLY A 114 -1.19 -8.11 15.33
CA GLY A 114 -1.89 -7.62 14.16
C GLY A 114 -0.99 -7.06 13.07
N LEU A 115 -1.57 -6.82 11.90
CA LEU A 115 -0.86 -6.36 10.71
C LEU A 115 -0.15 -5.02 10.92
N ASP A 116 -0.80 -4.07 11.58
CA ASP A 116 -0.23 -2.75 11.87
C ASP A 116 1.08 -2.86 12.66
N ALA A 117 1.07 -3.53 13.79
CA ALA A 117 2.26 -3.70 14.63
C ALA A 117 3.40 -4.42 13.89
N ILE A 118 3.07 -5.44 13.08
CA ILE A 118 4.07 -6.18 12.32
C ILE A 118 4.72 -5.30 11.26
N VAL A 119 3.96 -4.50 10.52
CA VAL A 119 4.52 -3.60 9.50
C VAL A 119 5.37 -2.51 10.14
N TRP A 120 4.90 -1.90 11.24
CA TRP A 120 5.61 -0.85 11.96
C TRP A 120 6.86 -1.34 12.69
N ALA A 121 6.98 -2.63 13.00
CA ALA A 121 8.19 -3.21 13.56
C ALA A 121 9.42 -3.12 12.61
N TYR A 122 9.20 -2.83 11.33
CA TYR A 122 10.24 -2.59 10.33
C TYR A 122 10.56 -1.11 10.11
N ALA A 123 10.04 -0.21 10.94
CA ALA A 123 10.45 1.20 10.90
C ALA A 123 11.94 1.33 11.24
N SER A 124 12.64 2.16 10.48
CA SER A 124 14.06 2.45 10.68
C SER A 124 14.26 3.93 11.00
N GLU A 125 15.13 4.22 11.95
CA GLU A 125 15.58 5.59 12.23
C GLU A 125 16.66 6.07 11.23
N GLN A 126 17.11 5.19 10.34
CA GLN A 126 18.11 5.55 9.35
C GLN A 126 17.51 6.50 8.31
N PRO A 127 18.22 7.59 7.97
CA PRO A 127 17.79 8.50 6.93
C PRO A 127 17.62 7.76 5.59
N VAL A 128 16.63 8.14 4.83
CA VAL A 128 16.46 7.64 3.46
C VAL A 128 17.47 8.34 2.56
N GLU A 129 18.37 7.57 1.95
CA GLU A 129 19.31 8.07 0.97
C GLU A 129 18.65 8.10 -0.42
N LEU A 130 18.61 9.28 -1.03
CA LEU A 130 18.23 9.43 -2.43
C LEU A 130 19.38 8.99 -3.34
N ASP A 131 19.05 8.46 -4.50
CA ASP A 131 20.07 8.13 -5.49
C ASP A 131 20.75 9.39 -6.07
N GLY A 132 21.76 9.20 -6.94
CA GLY A 132 22.48 10.30 -7.57
C GLY A 132 21.64 11.23 -8.46
N ASN A 133 20.37 10.86 -8.73
CA ASN A 133 19.38 11.67 -9.45
C ASN A 133 18.31 12.26 -8.51
N GLY A 134 18.46 12.11 -7.20
CA GLY A 134 17.49 12.57 -6.21
C GLY A 134 16.22 11.73 -6.12
N MET A 135 16.27 10.47 -6.57
CA MET A 135 15.12 9.57 -6.53
C MET A 135 15.17 8.65 -5.32
N LEU A 136 14.00 8.32 -4.80
CA LEU A 136 13.84 7.32 -3.75
C LEU A 136 14.24 5.93 -4.27
N PRO A 137 14.87 5.09 -3.42
CA PRO A 137 15.10 3.70 -3.75
C PRO A 137 13.77 2.96 -3.99
N THR A 138 13.82 1.84 -4.70
CA THR A 138 12.63 1.02 -4.95
C THR A 138 12.43 -0.09 -3.92
N GLN A 139 13.40 -0.28 -3.03
CA GLN A 139 13.39 -1.24 -1.92
C GLN A 139 14.47 -0.89 -0.90
N SER A 140 14.35 -1.42 0.30
CA SER A 140 15.33 -1.31 1.38
C SER A 140 15.55 -2.68 2.04
N PRO A 141 16.59 -2.85 2.89
CA PRO A 141 16.75 -4.08 3.68
C PRO A 141 15.51 -4.42 4.49
N GLU A 142 14.86 -3.42 5.08
CA GLU A 142 13.64 -3.57 5.89
C GLU A 142 12.46 -4.03 5.03
N SER A 143 12.27 -3.46 3.82
CA SER A 143 11.20 -3.89 2.92
C SER A 143 11.41 -5.32 2.39
N VAL A 144 12.66 -5.74 2.19
CA VAL A 144 13.01 -7.12 1.85
C VAL A 144 12.67 -8.06 3.00
N ALA A 145 13.02 -7.67 4.23
CA ALA A 145 12.73 -8.46 5.44
C ALA A 145 11.22 -8.55 5.69
N LEU A 146 10.48 -7.43 5.62
CA LEU A 146 9.02 -7.40 5.73
C LEU A 146 8.36 -8.27 4.67
N ALA A 147 8.78 -8.17 3.41
CA ALA A 147 8.25 -8.98 2.32
C ALA A 147 8.42 -10.48 2.57
N ARG A 148 9.58 -10.87 3.10
CA ARG A 148 9.85 -12.27 3.48
C ARG A 148 8.97 -12.72 4.64
N ASP A 149 8.85 -11.91 5.68
CA ASP A 149 8.05 -12.22 6.86
C ASP A 149 6.57 -12.36 6.51
N LEU A 150 5.99 -11.40 5.77
CA LEU A 150 4.60 -11.48 5.35
C LEU A 150 4.31 -12.68 4.43
N LYS A 151 5.26 -13.05 3.54
CA LYS A 151 5.13 -14.28 2.74
C LYS A 151 5.07 -15.53 3.60
N LEU A 152 5.90 -15.62 4.63
CA LEU A 152 5.88 -16.75 5.58
C LEU A 152 4.57 -16.80 6.37
N LYS A 153 3.91 -15.67 6.56
CA LYS A 153 2.61 -15.54 7.22
C LYS A 153 1.40 -15.71 6.27
N GLY A 154 1.65 -16.11 5.02
CA GLY A 154 0.60 -16.44 4.04
C GLY A 154 0.16 -15.30 3.14
N PHE A 155 0.77 -14.13 3.21
CA PHE A 155 0.45 -13.04 2.30
C PHE A 155 0.99 -13.28 0.90
N THR A 156 0.26 -12.77 -0.09
CA THR A 156 0.62 -12.83 -1.52
C THR A 156 0.73 -11.44 -2.11
N PHE A 157 1.44 -11.31 -3.23
CA PHE A 157 1.78 -10.02 -3.85
C PHE A 157 2.53 -9.02 -2.95
N VAL A 158 3.19 -9.50 -1.94
CA VAL A 158 4.01 -8.74 -0.98
C VAL A 158 5.50 -8.83 -1.35
N GLY A 159 5.86 -8.44 -2.57
CA GLY A 159 7.27 -8.33 -2.99
C GLY A 159 7.97 -7.14 -2.31
N PRO A 160 9.33 -7.13 -2.26
CA PRO A 160 10.09 -6.04 -1.62
C PRO A 160 9.71 -4.64 -2.11
N THR A 161 9.51 -4.47 -3.43
CA THR A 161 9.11 -3.20 -4.03
C THR A 161 7.72 -2.75 -3.56
N ASN A 162 6.74 -3.67 -3.53
CA ASN A 162 5.40 -3.34 -3.02
C ASN A 162 5.43 -3.01 -1.52
N MET A 163 6.26 -3.72 -0.75
CA MET A 163 6.39 -3.44 0.69
C MET A 163 7.10 -2.12 0.93
N TYR A 164 8.11 -1.77 0.14
CA TYR A 164 8.73 -0.46 0.21
C TYR A 164 7.73 0.67 -0.10
N ALA A 165 6.93 0.51 -1.15
CA ALA A 165 5.88 1.45 -1.51
C ALA A 165 4.85 1.62 -0.38
N LEU A 166 4.38 0.51 0.23
CA LEU A 166 3.52 0.54 1.41
C LEU A 166 4.17 1.31 2.58
N MET A 167 5.42 0.97 2.92
CA MET A 167 6.17 1.61 4.02
C MET A 167 6.33 3.12 3.79
N CYS A 168 6.60 3.53 2.56
CA CYS A 168 6.63 4.95 2.18
C CYS A 168 5.25 5.60 2.33
N ALA A 169 4.20 4.96 1.82
CA ALA A 169 2.85 5.53 1.78
C ALA A 169 2.28 5.80 3.17
N ILE A 170 2.58 4.94 4.17
CA ILE A 170 2.06 5.06 5.55
C ILE A 170 3.03 5.70 6.54
N GLY A 171 4.20 6.15 6.08
CA GLY A 171 5.16 6.86 6.92
C GLY A 171 6.09 5.98 7.77
N VAL A 172 6.12 4.65 7.56
CA VAL A 172 7.10 3.74 8.17
C VAL A 172 8.52 4.08 7.72
N VAL A 173 8.67 4.52 6.47
CA VAL A 173 9.89 5.12 5.92
C VAL A 173 9.70 6.62 5.83
N ASN A 174 10.59 7.40 6.47
CA ASN A 174 10.48 8.87 6.52
C ASN A 174 10.91 9.53 5.20
N VAL A 175 10.14 9.28 4.15
CA VAL A 175 10.39 9.82 2.80
C VAL A 175 10.16 11.32 2.71
N ARG A 176 9.29 11.88 3.57
CA ARG A 176 8.98 13.32 3.53
C ARG A 176 10.17 14.16 3.94
N GLU A 177 10.89 13.75 4.97
CA GLU A 177 12.13 14.40 5.38
C GLU A 177 13.19 14.33 4.28
N ALA A 178 13.39 13.14 3.69
CA ALA A 178 14.36 12.94 2.61
C ALA A 178 14.08 13.84 1.39
N LEU A 179 12.81 14.14 1.12
CA LEU A 179 12.37 15.01 0.02
C LEU A 179 12.20 16.48 0.42
N GLY A 180 12.43 16.84 1.69
CA GLY A 180 12.24 18.21 2.18
C GLY A 180 10.78 18.67 2.18
N LEU A 181 9.82 17.75 2.39
CA LEU A 181 8.37 17.99 2.39
C LEU A 181 7.78 18.17 3.81
N VAL A 182 8.59 18.39 4.81
CA VAL A 182 8.21 18.63 6.21
C VAL A 182 8.03 20.10 6.50
#